data_6e4ceeae42e5264e066e06a8b7df55f5
#
_entry.id   6e4ceeae42e5264e066e06a8b7df55f5
#
_cell.length_a   1.000
_cell.length_b   1.000
_cell.length_c   1.000
_cell.angle_alpha   90.00
_cell.angle_beta   90.00
_cell.angle_gamma   90.00
#
_symmetry.space_group_name_H-M   'P 1'
#
loop_
_entity.id
_entity.type
_entity.pdbx_description
1 polymer ?
#
loop_
_entity_poly.entity_id
_entity_poly.type
_entity_poly.pdbx_seq_one_letter_code
_entity_poly.pdbx_strand_id
1 'polypeptide(L)'
;MKKCNPFRAAGARASWLATALLAVAAAHAEQPRIMVVTSDPQYPWTPATDAGEHSDKADKALAESLIREQYRSIDAFRRQYPGQSIPVIVNGDITSQSKRSEQQKISELFATLGSGLYYGLGNHDYQNNLTNAVCKLLYCAMEALDNLAHHVHSHRIRSNVLGFDMLATPYPSGGILKQGSWSYAFKADGWDRVIQLQLNNFPEYSASMDWGFGPYSYHYRVTSSVPWLQTHLPDYSNPRVNDLILVHTHQPGKLRTSSSNDLQRLLKRHKVAAIFAGHLHERMGRYDRGGPDDIPVFLSGSASQRTYLIVEHWPDSKQLKVYGVRENAPANRELIGQIDL
;
A
#
# COMPACT_ATOMS: atom_id res chain seq x y z
N MET A 1 -64.70 65.53 -54.98
CA MET A 1 -64.99 65.46 -53.54
C MET A 1 -64.42 64.14 -53.01
N LYS A 2 -63.83 64.23 -51.81
CA LYS A 2 -63.33 63.21 -50.97
C LYS A 2 -61.81 62.87 -51.14
N LYS A 3 -61.13 63.35 -50.18
CA LYS A 3 -59.69 63.22 -49.87
C LYS A 3 -59.33 61.81 -49.49
N CYS A 4 -58.22 61.27 -50.04
CA CYS A 4 -57.55 60.07 -49.51
C CYS A 4 -56.26 60.47 -48.81
N ASN A 5 -56.12 60.09 -47.58
CA ASN A 5 -54.94 60.26 -46.71
C ASN A 5 -53.89 59.18 -46.99
N PRO A 6 -52.61 59.51 -46.98
CA PRO A 6 -51.55 58.48 -47.11
C PRO A 6 -51.21 57.87 -45.77
N PHE A 7 -51.12 56.54 -45.78
CA PHE A 7 -50.65 55.74 -44.66
C PHE A 7 -49.15 55.96 -44.43
N ARG A 8 -48.78 56.30 -43.21
CA ARG A 8 -47.38 56.28 -42.72
C ARG A 8 -47.00 54.86 -42.42
N ALA A 9 -45.93 54.36 -43.04
CA ALA A 9 -45.27 53.12 -42.68
C ALA A 9 -44.41 53.36 -41.47
N ALA A 10 -44.72 52.68 -40.37
CA ALA A 10 -43.87 52.61 -39.18
C ALA A 10 -42.78 51.59 -39.37
N GLY A 11 -41.54 52.07 -39.39
CA GLY A 11 -40.36 51.23 -39.44
C GLY A 11 -40.11 50.47 -38.13
N ALA A 12 -40.29 49.21 -38.16
CA ALA A 12 -39.88 48.32 -37.05
C ALA A 12 -38.31 48.19 -37.01
N ARG A 13 -37.69 48.82 -36.03
CA ARG A 13 -36.28 48.59 -35.71
C ARG A 13 -36.18 47.26 -34.98
N ALA A 14 -35.67 46.24 -35.66
CA ALA A 14 -35.29 44.98 -35.05
C ALA A 14 -33.99 45.21 -34.24
N SER A 15 -34.12 45.22 -32.91
CA SER A 15 -32.98 45.20 -32.01
C SER A 15 -32.44 43.75 -31.92
N TRP A 16 -31.28 43.53 -32.50
CA TRP A 16 -30.52 42.27 -32.32
C TRP A 16 -29.88 42.33 -30.95
N LEU A 17 -30.47 41.71 -29.95
CA LEU A 17 -29.82 41.38 -28.68
C LEU A 17 -28.82 40.23 -28.97
N ALA A 18 -27.56 40.56 -29.12
CA ALA A 18 -26.47 39.60 -29.11
C ALA A 18 -26.31 39.09 -27.69
N THR A 19 -26.89 37.92 -27.41
CA THR A 19 -26.66 37.20 -26.16
C THR A 19 -25.24 36.58 -26.25
N ALA A 20 -24.27 37.29 -25.70
CA ALA A 20 -22.92 36.72 -25.51
C ALA A 20 -23.04 35.60 -24.47
N LEU A 21 -23.06 34.33 -24.91
CA LEU A 21 -22.81 33.18 -24.07
C LEU A 21 -21.35 33.27 -23.61
N LEU A 22 -21.12 33.81 -22.43
CA LEU A 22 -19.90 33.60 -21.66
C LEU A 22 -19.92 32.13 -21.25
N ALA A 23 -19.25 31.26 -22.05
CA ALA A 23 -18.84 29.96 -21.62
C ALA A 23 -17.77 30.15 -20.54
N VAL A 24 -18.22 30.20 -19.29
CA VAL A 24 -17.30 30.05 -18.14
C VAL A 24 -16.77 28.64 -18.25
N ALA A 25 -15.56 28.49 -18.81
CA ALA A 25 -14.77 27.29 -18.64
C ALA A 25 -14.54 27.17 -17.14
N ALA A 26 -15.36 26.36 -16.48
CA ALA A 26 -15.09 25.95 -15.13
C ALA A 26 -13.73 25.25 -15.20
N ALA A 27 -12.68 25.94 -14.77
CA ALA A 27 -11.40 25.30 -14.55
C ALA A 27 -11.68 24.13 -13.60
N HIS A 28 -11.67 22.92 -14.12
CA HIS A 28 -11.78 21.75 -13.30
C HIS A 28 -10.56 21.78 -12.39
N ALA A 29 -10.77 22.08 -11.11
CA ALA A 29 -9.70 21.98 -10.13
C ALA A 29 -9.16 20.56 -10.18
N GLU A 30 -7.85 20.43 -10.32
CA GLU A 30 -7.18 19.15 -10.30
C GLU A 30 -7.61 18.36 -9.07
N GLN A 31 -7.99 17.10 -9.26
CA GLN A 31 -8.34 16.19 -8.17
C GLN A 31 -7.20 15.21 -7.94
N PRO A 32 -6.69 15.10 -6.72
CA PRO A 32 -5.63 14.15 -6.43
C PRO A 32 -6.16 12.72 -6.50
N ARG A 33 -5.29 11.79 -6.89
CA ARG A 33 -5.46 10.37 -6.61
C ARG A 33 -5.02 10.12 -5.19
N ILE A 34 -5.87 9.48 -4.39
CA ILE A 34 -5.62 9.28 -2.96
C ILE A 34 -5.39 7.79 -2.68
N MET A 35 -4.45 7.49 -1.81
CA MET A 35 -4.32 6.17 -1.17
C MET A 35 -4.03 6.32 0.32
N VAL A 36 -4.32 5.29 1.09
CA VAL A 36 -3.96 5.19 2.50
C VAL A 36 -2.85 4.17 2.66
N VAL A 37 -1.83 4.51 3.44
CA VAL A 37 -0.75 3.59 3.80
C VAL A 37 -0.74 3.43 5.31
N THR A 38 -0.83 2.20 5.78
CA THR A 38 -0.72 1.84 7.19
C THR A 38 0.19 0.62 7.35
N SER A 39 0.48 0.21 8.56
CA SER A 39 1.26 -1.00 8.85
C SER A 39 0.97 -1.48 10.28
N ASP A 40 1.56 -2.59 10.64
CA ASP A 40 1.62 -3.08 12.01
C ASP A 40 0.23 -3.14 12.69
N PRO A 41 -0.81 -3.73 12.05
CA PRO A 41 -1.98 -4.13 12.82
C PRO A 41 -1.61 -5.19 13.87
N GLN A 42 -0.67 -6.03 13.56
CA GLN A 42 0.09 -6.96 14.41
C GLN A 42 -0.75 -7.63 15.50
N TYR A 43 -1.94 -8.09 15.14
CA TYR A 43 -2.86 -8.71 16.10
C TYR A 43 -2.22 -9.95 16.78
N PRO A 44 -2.25 -10.07 18.14
CA PRO A 44 -2.81 -9.14 19.15
C PRO A 44 -1.74 -8.28 19.82
N TRP A 45 -1.29 -7.20 19.20
CA TRP A 45 -0.29 -6.28 19.70
C TRP A 45 -0.94 -4.98 20.25
N THR A 46 -0.39 -4.43 21.34
CA THR A 46 -0.93 -3.25 22.03
C THR A 46 0.20 -2.31 22.42
N PRO A 47 -0.09 -1.06 22.84
CA PRO A 47 0.93 -0.18 23.41
C PRO A 47 1.61 -0.77 24.67
N ALA A 48 0.89 -1.57 25.47
CA ALA A 48 1.48 -2.28 26.61
C ALA A 48 2.50 -3.33 26.14
N THR A 49 2.23 -4.02 25.00
CA THR A 49 3.18 -4.93 24.37
C THR A 49 4.43 -4.20 23.90
N ASP A 50 4.31 -2.99 23.33
CA ASP A 50 5.44 -2.12 22.97
C ASP A 50 6.29 -1.76 24.22
N ALA A 51 5.68 -1.61 25.38
CA ALA A 51 6.34 -1.36 26.65
C ALA A 51 6.91 -2.61 27.33
N GLY A 52 6.74 -3.80 26.73
CA GLY A 52 7.20 -5.09 27.28
C GLY A 52 6.23 -5.72 28.30
N GLU A 53 5.01 -5.21 28.41
CA GLU A 53 3.96 -5.73 29.28
C GLU A 53 3.01 -6.63 28.49
N HIS A 54 2.61 -7.76 29.05
CA HIS A 54 1.75 -8.74 28.37
C HIS A 54 0.61 -9.24 29.27
N SER A 55 -0.58 -9.29 28.65
CA SER A 55 -1.79 -9.91 29.23
C SER A 55 -2.65 -10.48 28.11
N ASP A 56 -2.51 -11.76 27.80
CA ASP A 56 -3.10 -12.44 26.63
C ASP A 56 -4.56 -12.08 26.35
N LYS A 57 -5.41 -12.03 27.37
CA LYS A 57 -6.84 -11.75 27.17
C LYS A 57 -7.13 -10.27 26.95
N ALA A 58 -6.46 -9.40 27.74
CA ALA A 58 -6.62 -7.95 27.64
C ALA A 58 -6.02 -7.45 26.33
N ASP A 59 -4.85 -7.97 25.92
CA ASP A 59 -4.18 -7.61 24.69
C ASP A 59 -5.03 -7.96 23.46
N LYS A 60 -5.63 -9.14 23.41
CA LYS A 60 -6.51 -9.54 22.30
C LYS A 60 -7.70 -8.59 22.12
N ALA A 61 -8.38 -8.25 23.20
CA ALA A 61 -9.55 -7.38 23.16
C ALA A 61 -9.17 -5.93 22.80
N LEU A 62 -8.09 -5.41 23.37
CA LEU A 62 -7.61 -4.06 23.10
C LEU A 62 -7.07 -3.95 21.68
N ALA A 63 -6.23 -4.89 21.21
CA ALA A 63 -5.69 -4.90 19.86
C ALA A 63 -6.80 -4.95 18.80
N GLU A 64 -7.80 -5.83 19.00
CA GLU A 64 -8.97 -5.88 18.10
C GLU A 64 -9.69 -4.54 18.06
N SER A 65 -9.87 -3.88 19.21
CA SER A 65 -10.52 -2.56 19.30
C SER A 65 -9.73 -1.49 18.55
N LEU A 66 -8.40 -1.42 18.75
CA LEU A 66 -7.51 -0.44 18.13
C LEU A 66 -7.47 -0.60 16.60
N ILE A 67 -7.33 -1.84 16.11
CA ILE A 67 -7.33 -2.13 14.67
C ILE A 67 -8.68 -1.79 14.05
N ARG A 68 -9.77 -2.17 14.70
CA ARG A 68 -11.13 -1.87 14.24
C ARG A 68 -11.42 -0.37 14.22
N GLU A 69 -10.93 0.38 15.19
CA GLU A 69 -11.04 1.83 15.25
C GLU A 69 -10.29 2.47 14.07
N GLN A 70 -9.04 2.06 13.83
CA GLN A 70 -8.25 2.57 12.70
C GLN A 70 -8.92 2.28 11.35
N TYR A 71 -9.38 1.05 11.13
CA TYR A 71 -9.99 0.66 9.85
C TYR A 71 -11.34 1.33 9.61
N ARG A 72 -12.12 1.58 10.67
CA ARG A 72 -13.35 2.40 10.57
C ARG A 72 -13.04 3.86 10.25
N SER A 73 -11.99 4.43 10.83
CA SER A 73 -11.53 5.79 10.49
C SER A 73 -11.13 5.88 9.02
N ILE A 74 -10.34 4.92 8.53
CA ILE A 74 -9.94 4.84 7.12
C ILE A 74 -11.17 4.69 6.21
N ASP A 75 -12.10 3.82 6.53
CA ASP A 75 -13.32 3.61 5.74
C ASP A 75 -14.22 4.88 5.74
N ALA A 76 -14.37 5.54 6.89
CA ALA A 76 -15.10 6.81 6.98
C ALA A 76 -14.44 7.94 6.17
N PHE A 77 -13.10 7.99 6.14
CA PHE A 77 -12.37 8.92 5.27
C PHE A 77 -12.63 8.62 3.79
N ARG A 78 -12.54 7.38 3.37
CA ARG A 78 -12.79 6.96 1.97
C ARG A 78 -14.19 7.34 1.49
N ARG A 79 -15.20 7.25 2.34
CA ARG A 79 -16.59 7.62 2.02
C ARG A 79 -16.79 9.11 1.76
N GLN A 80 -15.85 9.96 2.15
CA GLN A 80 -15.91 11.39 1.84
C GLN A 80 -15.60 11.70 0.37
N TYR A 81 -15.11 10.71 -0.38
CA TYR A 81 -14.74 10.82 -1.80
C TYR A 81 -15.57 9.86 -2.65
N PRO A 82 -16.89 10.10 -2.80
CA PRO A 82 -17.74 9.22 -3.59
C PRO A 82 -17.30 9.21 -5.05
N GLY A 83 -17.19 8.01 -5.63
CA GLY A 83 -16.74 7.85 -7.02
C GLY A 83 -15.22 7.75 -7.20
N GLN A 84 -14.42 7.97 -6.15
CA GLN A 84 -12.97 7.74 -6.20
C GLN A 84 -12.61 6.42 -5.51
N SER A 85 -11.84 5.59 -6.19
CA SER A 85 -11.23 4.42 -5.56
C SER A 85 -10.02 4.86 -4.73
N ILE A 86 -10.04 4.58 -3.42
CA ILE A 86 -8.95 4.89 -2.50
C ILE A 86 -8.43 3.56 -1.96
N PRO A 87 -7.31 3.03 -2.51
CA PRO A 87 -6.71 1.80 -2.02
C PRO A 87 -6.09 1.98 -0.64
N VAL A 88 -5.98 0.88 0.09
CA VAL A 88 -5.31 0.80 1.38
C VAL A 88 -4.15 -0.18 1.27
N ILE A 89 -2.95 0.24 1.65
CA ILE A 89 -1.75 -0.58 1.63
C ILE A 89 -1.27 -0.79 3.05
N VAL A 90 -1.05 -2.05 3.44
CA VAL A 90 -0.57 -2.43 4.78
C VAL A 90 0.84 -3.00 4.67
N ASN A 91 1.82 -2.31 5.25
CA ASN A 91 3.25 -2.58 5.08
C ASN A 91 3.80 -3.58 6.11
N GLY A 92 3.17 -4.75 6.24
CA GLY A 92 3.68 -5.84 7.04
C GLY A 92 3.30 -5.83 8.52
N ASP A 93 3.79 -6.84 9.23
CA ASP A 93 3.42 -7.20 10.58
C ASP A 93 1.89 -7.23 10.75
N ILE A 94 1.29 -8.10 9.94
CA ILE A 94 -0.17 -8.31 9.91
C ILE A 94 -0.62 -8.95 11.21
N THR A 95 0.21 -9.87 11.71
CA THR A 95 -0.02 -10.62 12.95
C THR A 95 1.23 -10.63 13.81
N SER A 96 1.09 -10.96 15.09
CA SER A 96 2.24 -11.03 15.98
C SER A 96 3.07 -12.31 15.80
N GLN A 97 2.45 -13.43 15.37
CA GLN A 97 3.10 -14.72 15.19
C GLN A 97 2.53 -15.55 14.04
N SER A 98 1.61 -15.03 13.25
CA SER A 98 0.92 -15.75 12.15
C SER A 98 0.27 -17.07 12.57
N LYS A 99 -0.16 -17.19 13.83
CA LYS A 99 -0.99 -18.30 14.26
C LYS A 99 -2.32 -18.28 13.51
N ARG A 100 -2.86 -19.45 13.22
CA ARG A 100 -4.12 -19.57 12.48
C ARG A 100 -5.26 -18.74 13.07
N SER A 101 -5.37 -18.67 14.40
CA SER A 101 -6.36 -17.83 15.08
C SER A 101 -6.12 -16.32 14.88
N GLU A 102 -4.87 -15.91 14.78
CA GLU A 102 -4.49 -14.51 14.48
C GLU A 102 -4.83 -14.17 13.02
N GLN A 103 -4.48 -15.06 12.09
CA GLN A 103 -4.81 -14.92 10.67
C GLN A 103 -6.32 -14.85 10.42
N GLN A 104 -7.12 -15.69 11.11
CA GLN A 104 -8.57 -15.64 11.02
C GLN A 104 -9.12 -14.30 11.52
N LYS A 105 -8.63 -13.81 12.68
CA LYS A 105 -9.06 -12.55 13.24
C LYS A 105 -8.72 -11.37 12.34
N ILE A 106 -7.51 -11.31 11.83
CA ILE A 106 -7.10 -10.20 10.98
C ILE A 106 -7.85 -10.21 9.63
N SER A 107 -8.15 -11.39 9.09
CA SER A 107 -8.98 -11.51 7.89
C SER A 107 -10.39 -10.95 8.10
N GLU A 108 -10.98 -11.19 9.27
CA GLU A 108 -12.26 -10.60 9.68
C GLU A 108 -12.19 -9.07 9.75
N LEU A 109 -11.10 -8.53 10.31
CA LEU A 109 -10.89 -7.10 10.44
C LEU A 109 -10.64 -6.42 9.07
N PHE A 110 -9.89 -7.08 8.19
CA PHE A 110 -9.63 -6.62 6.82
C PHE A 110 -10.89 -6.49 5.97
N ALA A 111 -11.96 -7.22 6.28
CA ALA A 111 -13.22 -7.09 5.58
C ALA A 111 -13.79 -5.66 5.60
N THR A 112 -13.47 -4.85 6.62
CA THR A 112 -13.83 -3.43 6.69
C THR A 112 -13.20 -2.60 5.57
N LEU A 113 -12.01 -2.97 5.10
CA LEU A 113 -11.26 -2.25 4.06
C LEU A 113 -11.67 -2.66 2.64
N GLY A 114 -12.31 -3.80 2.48
CA GLY A 114 -12.86 -4.28 1.20
C GLY A 114 -11.79 -4.66 0.19
N SER A 115 -12.18 -4.68 -1.09
CA SER A 115 -11.37 -5.22 -2.18
C SER A 115 -10.17 -4.37 -2.62
N GLY A 116 -10.10 -3.12 -2.19
CA GLY A 116 -8.98 -2.20 -2.46
C GLY A 116 -7.84 -2.33 -1.45
N LEU A 117 -7.80 -3.40 -0.65
CA LEU A 117 -6.73 -3.71 0.28
C LEU A 117 -5.59 -4.45 -0.43
N TYR A 118 -4.36 -4.00 -0.19
CA TYR A 118 -3.11 -4.67 -0.55
C TYR A 118 -2.23 -4.77 0.68
N TYR A 119 -1.53 -5.87 0.90
CA TYR A 119 -0.65 -5.99 2.04
C TYR A 119 0.63 -6.76 1.73
N GLY A 120 1.69 -6.48 2.49
CA GLY A 120 2.90 -7.27 2.54
C GLY A 120 3.08 -7.95 3.90
N LEU A 121 4.17 -8.68 4.07
CA LEU A 121 4.55 -9.32 5.32
C LEU A 121 5.70 -8.57 5.99
N GLY A 122 5.69 -8.56 7.32
CA GLY A 122 6.77 -8.06 8.15
C GLY A 122 7.53 -9.17 8.88
N ASN A 123 8.42 -8.81 9.79
CA ASN A 123 9.24 -9.80 10.49
C ASN A 123 8.43 -10.68 11.46
N HIS A 124 7.37 -10.17 12.04
CA HIS A 124 6.49 -10.95 12.92
C HIS A 124 5.65 -11.97 12.17
N ASP A 125 5.36 -11.74 10.90
CA ASP A 125 4.56 -12.69 10.12
C ASP A 125 5.36 -13.97 9.78
N TYR A 126 6.67 -13.89 9.56
CA TYR A 126 7.46 -15.08 9.19
C TYR A 126 8.88 -15.14 9.77
N GLN A 127 9.67 -14.06 9.78
CA GLN A 127 11.07 -14.11 10.21
C GLN A 127 11.21 -14.54 11.67
N ASN A 128 10.50 -13.92 12.60
CA ASN A 128 10.56 -14.18 14.03
C ASN A 128 10.01 -15.57 14.38
N ASN A 129 9.18 -16.15 13.51
CA ASN A 129 8.55 -17.44 13.70
C ASN A 129 9.47 -18.62 13.37
N LEU A 130 10.60 -18.39 12.68
CA LEU A 130 11.53 -19.47 12.33
C LEU A 130 12.23 -20.08 13.54
N THR A 131 12.42 -19.32 14.60
CA THR A 131 13.09 -19.76 15.84
C THR A 131 12.10 -20.06 16.98
N ASN A 132 10.82 -19.66 16.83
CA ASN A 132 9.79 -19.91 17.82
C ASN A 132 9.35 -21.38 17.76
N ALA A 133 9.52 -22.13 18.85
CA ALA A 133 9.22 -23.55 18.90
C ALA A 133 7.75 -23.89 18.59
N VAL A 134 6.80 -23.09 19.10
CA VAL A 134 5.36 -23.27 18.86
C VAL A 134 5.02 -22.96 17.41
N CYS A 135 5.49 -21.83 16.89
CA CYS A 135 5.24 -21.44 15.50
C CYS A 135 5.92 -22.36 14.49
N LYS A 136 7.08 -22.92 14.84
CA LYS A 136 7.74 -23.95 14.01
C LYS A 136 6.89 -25.21 13.92
N LEU A 137 6.28 -25.63 15.02
CA LEU A 137 5.36 -26.78 15.05
C LEU A 137 4.04 -26.50 14.30
N LEU A 138 3.52 -25.28 14.41
CA LEU A 138 2.25 -24.85 13.80
C LEU A 138 2.41 -24.24 12.39
N TYR A 139 3.63 -24.25 11.83
CA TYR A 139 3.94 -23.74 10.46
C TYR A 139 3.56 -22.28 10.22
N CYS A 140 3.54 -21.45 11.26
CA CYS A 140 3.06 -20.07 11.20
C CYS A 140 3.67 -19.27 10.03
N ALA A 141 4.99 -19.35 9.84
CA ALA A 141 5.68 -18.63 8.76
C ALA A 141 5.25 -19.10 7.36
N MET A 142 5.04 -20.40 7.16
CA MET A 142 4.59 -20.96 5.88
C MET A 142 3.13 -20.54 5.61
N GLU A 143 2.29 -20.54 6.64
CA GLU A 143 0.88 -20.12 6.53
C GLU A 143 0.77 -18.63 6.18
N ALA A 144 1.65 -17.76 6.73
CA ALA A 144 1.71 -16.35 6.33
C ALA A 144 2.05 -16.17 4.85
N LEU A 145 3.07 -16.89 4.36
CA LEU A 145 3.49 -16.86 2.95
C LEU A 145 2.39 -17.36 2.01
N ASP A 146 1.67 -18.41 2.41
CA ASP A 146 0.55 -18.95 1.61
C ASP A 146 -0.65 -18.00 1.59
N ASN A 147 -0.98 -17.38 2.71
CA ASN A 147 -2.04 -16.39 2.78
C ASN A 147 -1.72 -15.17 1.92
N LEU A 148 -0.47 -14.69 1.91
CA LEU A 148 -0.04 -13.63 1.00
C LEU A 148 -0.15 -14.09 -0.46
N ALA A 149 0.32 -15.29 -0.81
CA ALA A 149 0.22 -15.82 -2.16
C ALA A 149 -1.24 -15.91 -2.62
N HIS A 150 -2.14 -16.36 -1.74
CA HIS A 150 -3.58 -16.40 -2.02
C HIS A 150 -4.17 -15.00 -2.24
N HIS A 151 -3.81 -14.05 -1.40
CA HIS A 151 -4.20 -12.63 -1.55
C HIS A 151 -3.75 -12.05 -2.90
N VAL A 152 -2.47 -12.20 -3.25
CA VAL A 152 -1.91 -11.73 -4.52
C VAL A 152 -2.62 -12.41 -5.71
N HIS A 153 -2.89 -13.72 -5.62
CA HIS A 153 -3.63 -14.43 -6.64
C HIS A 153 -5.05 -13.89 -6.84
N SER A 154 -5.75 -13.56 -5.76
CA SER A 154 -7.10 -12.98 -5.83
C SER A 154 -7.13 -11.63 -6.55
N HIS A 155 -6.09 -10.80 -6.38
CA HIS A 155 -5.91 -9.55 -7.12
C HIS A 155 -5.47 -9.76 -8.56
N ARG A 156 -4.67 -10.80 -8.84
CA ARG A 156 -4.27 -11.17 -10.20
C ARG A 156 -5.45 -11.51 -11.09
N ILE A 157 -6.45 -12.18 -10.56
CA ILE A 157 -7.71 -12.47 -11.25
C ILE A 157 -8.42 -11.18 -11.69
N ARG A 158 -8.25 -10.07 -10.95
CA ARG A 158 -8.78 -8.75 -11.28
C ARG A 158 -7.87 -7.92 -12.18
N SER A 159 -6.76 -8.48 -12.68
CA SER A 159 -5.76 -7.82 -13.52
C SER A 159 -5.00 -6.66 -12.85
N ASN A 160 -5.02 -6.56 -11.53
CA ASN A 160 -4.32 -5.51 -10.79
C ASN A 160 -2.84 -5.86 -10.55
N VAL A 161 -2.48 -7.14 -10.49
CA VAL A 161 -1.10 -7.61 -10.25
C VAL A 161 -0.38 -7.79 -11.58
N LEU A 162 0.76 -7.12 -11.72
CA LEU A 162 1.62 -7.13 -12.92
C LEU A 162 2.69 -8.22 -12.85
N GLY A 163 3.17 -8.53 -11.66
CA GLY A 163 4.19 -9.53 -11.41
C GLY A 163 4.17 -10.00 -9.96
N PHE A 164 4.51 -11.27 -9.75
CA PHE A 164 4.63 -11.88 -8.43
C PHE A 164 5.82 -12.82 -8.41
N ASP A 165 6.76 -12.57 -7.52
CA ASP A 165 7.99 -13.34 -7.38
C ASP A 165 7.77 -14.55 -6.47
N MET A 166 7.00 -15.51 -6.96
CA MET A 166 6.82 -16.82 -6.32
C MET A 166 6.55 -17.89 -7.37
N LEU A 167 7.29 -18.99 -7.30
CA LEU A 167 7.13 -20.16 -8.15
C LEU A 167 6.90 -21.39 -7.28
N ALA A 168 5.93 -22.21 -7.63
CA ALA A 168 5.71 -23.53 -7.02
C ALA A 168 6.06 -24.63 -8.03
N THR A 169 6.93 -25.57 -7.64
CA THR A 169 7.39 -26.67 -8.47
C THR A 169 7.43 -27.98 -7.67
N PRO A 170 7.36 -29.14 -8.35
CA PRO A 170 7.64 -30.41 -7.69
C PRO A 170 9.06 -30.41 -7.09
N TYR A 171 9.21 -30.98 -5.89
CA TYR A 171 10.50 -31.13 -5.25
C TYR A 171 11.09 -32.51 -5.55
N PRO A 172 12.41 -32.63 -5.86
CA PRO A 172 13.00 -33.88 -6.35
C PRO A 172 12.81 -35.11 -5.42
N SER A 173 12.80 -34.89 -4.10
CA SER A 173 12.57 -35.98 -3.12
C SER A 173 11.09 -36.18 -2.77
N GLY A 174 10.19 -35.55 -3.50
CA GLY A 174 8.73 -35.54 -3.27
C GLY A 174 8.26 -34.27 -2.58
N GLY A 175 6.96 -33.93 -2.79
CA GLY A 175 6.35 -32.72 -2.25
C GLY A 175 6.45 -31.51 -3.18
N ILE A 176 6.33 -30.33 -2.61
CA ILE A 176 6.26 -29.07 -3.35
C ILE A 176 7.32 -28.09 -2.84
N LEU A 177 8.09 -27.51 -3.76
CA LEU A 177 8.97 -26.38 -3.50
C LEU A 177 8.26 -25.09 -3.88
N LYS A 178 8.15 -24.14 -2.95
CA LYS A 178 7.74 -22.75 -3.18
C LYS A 178 8.96 -21.86 -2.99
N GLN A 179 9.34 -21.11 -4.00
CA GLN A 179 10.52 -20.26 -3.97
C GLN A 179 10.29 -18.89 -4.60
N GLY A 180 11.00 -17.86 -4.11
CA GLY A 180 10.93 -16.48 -4.53
C GLY A 180 11.00 -15.53 -3.35
N SER A 181 10.83 -14.25 -3.57
CA SER A 181 10.80 -13.23 -2.50
C SER A 181 9.40 -12.96 -1.97
N TRP A 182 8.37 -13.49 -2.59
CA TRP A 182 6.95 -13.12 -2.38
C TRP A 182 6.68 -11.63 -2.58
N SER A 183 7.58 -10.91 -3.24
CA SER A 183 7.36 -9.54 -3.66
C SER A 183 6.44 -9.48 -4.87
N TYR A 184 5.65 -8.41 -4.97
CA TYR A 184 4.77 -8.24 -6.12
C TYR A 184 4.64 -6.79 -6.55
N ALA A 185 4.35 -6.61 -7.83
CA ALA A 185 4.05 -5.34 -8.45
C ALA A 185 2.58 -5.27 -8.82
N PHE A 186 1.95 -4.13 -8.57
CA PHE A 186 0.53 -3.94 -8.86
C PHE A 186 0.21 -2.50 -9.22
N LYS A 187 -0.94 -2.32 -9.87
CA LYS A 187 -1.60 -1.02 -10.05
C LYS A 187 -2.88 -1.04 -9.22
N ALA A 188 -2.94 -0.19 -8.23
CA ALA A 188 -4.16 -0.07 -7.44
C ALA A 188 -5.26 0.64 -8.26
N ASP A 189 -6.52 0.32 -7.96
CA ASP A 189 -7.67 0.94 -8.61
C ASP A 189 -7.61 2.47 -8.47
N GLY A 190 -7.77 3.18 -9.59
CA GLY A 190 -7.62 4.64 -9.66
C GLY A 190 -6.17 5.14 -9.75
N TRP A 191 -5.18 4.23 -9.76
CA TRP A 191 -3.74 4.53 -9.86
C TRP A 191 -3.09 3.89 -11.09
N ASP A 192 -3.78 3.87 -12.22
CA ASP A 192 -3.44 3.10 -13.43
C ASP A 192 -2.06 3.37 -14.02
N ARG A 193 -1.47 4.54 -13.75
CA ARG A 193 -0.13 4.92 -14.22
C ARG A 193 0.92 4.92 -13.12
N VAL A 194 0.59 4.40 -11.94
CA VAL A 194 1.49 4.30 -10.79
C VAL A 194 1.76 2.84 -10.48
N ILE A 195 3.01 2.46 -10.48
CA ILE A 195 3.45 1.13 -10.05
C ILE A 195 3.65 1.14 -8.54
N GLN A 196 3.02 0.20 -7.88
CA GLN A 196 3.25 -0.11 -6.47
C GLN A 196 4.09 -1.38 -6.38
N LEU A 197 5.21 -1.34 -5.65
CA LEU A 197 6.08 -2.48 -5.42
C LEU A 197 6.02 -2.88 -3.95
N GLN A 198 5.44 -4.01 -3.65
CA GLN A 198 5.42 -4.57 -2.29
C GLN A 198 6.60 -5.54 -2.12
N LEU A 199 7.58 -5.18 -1.29
CA LEU A 199 8.82 -5.92 -1.09
C LEU A 199 8.88 -6.71 0.22
N ASN A 200 7.77 -6.79 0.93
CA ASN A 200 7.61 -7.46 2.23
C ASN A 200 8.60 -6.94 3.29
N ASN A 201 9.14 -7.84 4.11
CA ASN A 201 9.99 -7.55 5.27
C ASN A 201 11.10 -6.54 4.94
N PHE A 202 12.08 -6.96 4.15
CA PHE A 202 13.07 -6.09 3.50
C PHE A 202 13.66 -6.78 2.26
N PRO A 203 14.12 -6.00 1.27
CA PRO A 203 14.43 -6.53 -0.06
C PRO A 203 15.47 -7.66 -0.12
N GLU A 204 16.44 -7.68 0.78
CA GLU A 204 17.53 -8.68 0.80
C GLU A 204 17.24 -9.86 1.74
N TYR A 205 16.03 -9.95 2.29
CA TYR A 205 15.70 -11.05 3.20
C TYR A 205 15.70 -12.40 2.49
N SER A 206 16.26 -13.40 3.18
CA SER A 206 16.22 -14.79 2.71
C SER A 206 16.04 -15.75 3.90
N ALA A 207 15.31 -16.84 3.66
CA ALA A 207 15.06 -17.88 4.65
C ALA A 207 14.70 -19.20 3.98
N SER A 208 14.91 -20.30 4.70
CA SER A 208 14.51 -21.65 4.27
C SER A 208 13.69 -22.32 5.34
N MET A 209 12.61 -22.96 4.94
CA MET A 209 11.71 -23.71 5.82
C MET A 209 11.33 -25.02 5.14
N ASP A 210 11.34 -26.10 5.89
CA ASP A 210 10.95 -27.42 5.41
C ASP A 210 9.96 -28.04 6.40
N TRP A 211 8.96 -28.71 5.87
CA TRP A 211 7.97 -29.43 6.66
C TRP A 211 7.48 -30.69 5.95
N GLY A 212 7.08 -31.68 6.74
CA GLY A 212 6.58 -32.95 6.25
C GLY A 212 7.66 -33.91 5.79
N PHE A 213 7.28 -34.96 5.13
CA PHE A 213 8.19 -35.97 4.60
C PHE A 213 7.63 -36.61 3.33
N GLY A 214 8.50 -37.04 2.44
CA GLY A 214 8.15 -37.69 1.19
C GLY A 214 7.22 -36.84 0.33
N PRO A 215 6.18 -37.43 -0.30
CA PRO A 215 5.28 -36.69 -1.19
C PRO A 215 4.41 -35.64 -0.50
N TYR A 216 4.37 -35.67 0.84
CA TYR A 216 3.61 -34.70 1.65
C TYR A 216 4.51 -33.61 2.27
N SER A 217 5.71 -33.41 1.71
CA SER A 217 6.61 -32.36 2.17
C SER A 217 6.35 -31.02 1.46
N TYR A 218 6.61 -29.94 2.19
CA TYR A 218 6.58 -28.58 1.69
C TYR A 218 7.93 -27.91 1.98
N HIS A 219 8.49 -27.30 0.96
CA HIS A 219 9.77 -26.63 1.02
C HIS A 219 9.59 -25.19 0.60
N TYR A 220 9.97 -24.26 1.47
CA TYR A 220 9.90 -22.82 1.19
C TYR A 220 11.32 -22.25 1.14
N ARG A 221 11.62 -21.49 0.10
CA ARG A 221 12.88 -20.79 -0.10
C ARG A 221 12.59 -19.34 -0.39
N VAL A 222 12.52 -18.54 0.68
CA VAL A 222 12.43 -17.09 0.54
C VAL A 222 13.77 -16.56 0.09
N THR A 223 13.79 -15.80 -0.99
CA THR A 223 15.00 -15.24 -1.60
C THR A 223 14.94 -13.71 -1.60
N SER A 224 16.07 -13.07 -1.81
CA SER A 224 16.12 -11.62 -2.04
C SER A 224 15.24 -11.19 -3.21
N SER A 225 14.53 -10.07 -3.08
CA SER A 225 13.77 -9.46 -4.17
C SER A 225 14.63 -8.67 -5.16
N VAL A 226 15.91 -8.44 -4.86
CA VAL A 226 16.79 -7.62 -5.71
C VAL A 226 16.94 -8.18 -7.13
N PRO A 227 17.15 -9.49 -7.36
CA PRO A 227 17.21 -10.04 -8.72
C PRO A 227 15.90 -9.87 -9.49
N TRP A 228 14.76 -10.04 -8.82
CA TRP A 228 13.45 -9.83 -9.44
C TRP A 228 13.24 -8.35 -9.82
N LEU A 229 13.62 -7.41 -8.95
CA LEU A 229 13.59 -5.98 -9.24
C LEU A 229 14.51 -5.61 -10.42
N GLN A 230 15.72 -6.19 -10.51
CA GLN A 230 16.64 -5.95 -11.62
C GLN A 230 16.02 -6.34 -12.96
N THR A 231 15.23 -7.40 -12.99
CA THR A 231 14.56 -7.89 -14.20
C THR A 231 13.36 -7.02 -14.60
N HIS A 232 12.55 -6.54 -13.65
CA HIS A 232 11.25 -5.95 -13.95
C HIS A 232 11.22 -4.41 -13.88
N LEU A 233 12.09 -3.78 -13.08
CA LEU A 233 12.12 -2.32 -12.97
C LEU A 233 12.33 -1.58 -14.31
N PRO A 234 13.12 -2.10 -15.28
CA PRO A 234 13.22 -1.47 -16.59
C PRO A 234 11.86 -1.27 -17.29
N ASP A 235 10.99 -2.26 -17.23
CA ASP A 235 9.65 -2.18 -17.83
C ASP A 235 8.73 -1.27 -17.00
N TYR A 236 8.80 -1.36 -15.68
CA TYR A 236 7.98 -0.56 -14.78
C TYR A 236 8.31 0.92 -14.82
N SER A 237 9.57 1.28 -15.08
CA SER A 237 10.03 2.66 -15.19
C SER A 237 9.83 3.29 -16.58
N ASN A 238 9.14 2.60 -17.50
CA ASN A 238 8.86 3.14 -18.84
C ASN A 238 7.88 4.33 -18.75
N PRO A 239 8.33 5.57 -19.04
CA PRO A 239 7.50 6.77 -18.86
C PRO A 239 6.34 6.89 -19.86
N ARG A 240 6.34 6.06 -20.93
CA ARG A 240 5.21 6.01 -21.88
C ARG A 240 3.99 5.31 -21.28
N VAL A 241 4.21 4.44 -20.28
CA VAL A 241 3.16 3.60 -19.66
C VAL A 241 2.89 4.01 -18.23
N ASN A 242 3.92 4.37 -17.48
CA ASN A 242 3.84 4.65 -16.05
C ASN A 242 4.46 6.01 -15.74
N ASP A 243 3.87 6.74 -14.82
CA ASP A 243 4.33 8.06 -14.39
C ASP A 243 5.24 7.97 -13.17
N LEU A 244 5.00 6.96 -12.31
CA LEU A 244 5.53 6.91 -10.97
C LEU A 244 5.74 5.48 -10.48
N ILE A 245 6.79 5.26 -9.69
CA ILE A 245 7.01 4.01 -8.93
C ILE A 245 7.08 4.35 -7.45
N LEU A 246 6.27 3.65 -6.65
CA LEU A 246 6.27 3.70 -5.19
C LEU A 246 6.66 2.33 -4.63
N VAL A 247 7.45 2.33 -3.58
CA VAL A 247 7.94 1.10 -2.93
C VAL A 247 7.34 0.98 -1.54
N HIS A 248 6.91 -0.22 -1.21
CA HIS A 248 6.38 -0.63 0.08
C HIS A 248 7.23 -1.74 0.65
N THR A 249 7.70 -1.57 1.88
CA THR A 249 8.51 -2.56 2.61
C THR A 249 8.16 -2.47 4.09
N HIS A 250 8.65 -3.41 4.89
CA HIS A 250 8.34 -3.34 6.34
C HIS A 250 9.48 -2.70 7.12
N GLN A 251 10.71 -3.22 7.03
CA GLN A 251 11.86 -2.76 7.82
C GLN A 251 12.68 -1.66 7.12
N PRO A 252 12.52 -0.38 7.45
CA PRO A 252 13.24 0.71 6.76
C PRO A 252 14.73 0.72 7.07
N GLY A 253 15.14 0.32 8.27
CA GLY A 253 16.55 0.29 8.70
C GLY A 253 17.42 -0.69 7.89
N LYS A 254 16.82 -1.66 7.22
CA LYS A 254 17.51 -2.63 6.36
C LYS A 254 17.74 -2.16 4.92
N LEU A 255 17.20 -1.02 4.54
CA LEU A 255 17.42 -0.43 3.22
C LEU A 255 18.85 0.11 3.02
N ARG A 256 19.66 0.17 4.07
CA ARG A 256 21.02 0.75 4.10
C ARG A 256 22.09 -0.22 4.60
N THR A 257 22.00 -1.50 4.24
CA THR A 257 23.04 -2.48 4.56
C THR A 257 24.19 -2.41 3.55
N SER A 258 25.33 -3.04 3.85
CA SER A 258 26.54 -2.97 2.99
C SER A 258 26.33 -3.55 1.58
N SER A 259 25.41 -4.48 1.40
CA SER A 259 24.94 -4.99 0.11
C SER A 259 23.89 -4.08 -0.56
N SER A 260 23.35 -3.11 0.17
CA SER A 260 22.28 -2.22 -0.30
C SER A 260 22.70 -1.19 -1.35
N ASN A 261 24.01 -1.01 -1.60
CA ASN A 261 24.49 -0.09 -2.64
C ASN A 261 23.91 -0.45 -4.03
N ASP A 262 23.72 -1.74 -4.32
CA ASP A 262 23.15 -2.19 -5.58
C ASP A 262 21.64 -1.92 -5.62
N LEU A 263 20.94 -2.19 -4.53
CA LEU A 263 19.53 -1.86 -4.40
C LEU A 263 19.29 -0.34 -4.52
N GLN A 264 20.06 0.46 -3.79
CA GLN A 264 19.94 1.92 -3.83
C GLN A 264 20.16 2.47 -5.25
N ARG A 265 21.24 2.03 -5.91
CA ARG A 265 21.53 2.41 -7.30
C ARG A 265 20.42 1.98 -8.26
N LEU A 266 19.86 0.79 -8.03
CA LEU A 266 18.76 0.25 -8.83
C LEU A 266 17.50 1.12 -8.67
N LEU A 267 17.06 1.39 -7.46
CA LEU A 267 15.88 2.21 -7.19
C LEU A 267 16.05 3.65 -7.72
N LYS A 268 17.22 4.26 -7.52
CA LYS A 268 17.54 5.58 -8.03
C LYS A 268 17.54 5.64 -9.56
N ARG A 269 18.20 4.68 -10.23
CA ARG A 269 18.23 4.56 -11.69
C ARG A 269 16.82 4.53 -12.29
N HIS A 270 15.90 3.85 -11.63
CA HIS A 270 14.52 3.68 -12.08
C HIS A 270 13.55 4.71 -11.48
N LYS A 271 14.09 5.81 -10.90
CA LYS A 271 13.33 6.97 -10.42
C LYS A 271 12.17 6.60 -9.49
N VAL A 272 12.44 5.70 -8.54
CA VAL A 272 11.49 5.45 -7.45
C VAL A 272 11.29 6.76 -6.69
N ALA A 273 10.05 7.21 -6.57
CA ALA A 273 9.74 8.52 -6.00
C ALA A 273 9.69 8.53 -4.48
N ALA A 274 9.19 7.45 -3.88
CA ALA A 274 9.09 7.33 -2.43
C ALA A 274 9.10 5.87 -1.98
N ILE A 275 9.49 5.66 -0.73
CA ILE A 275 9.40 4.37 -0.03
C ILE A 275 8.50 4.56 1.19
N PHE A 276 7.55 3.65 1.39
CA PHE A 276 6.69 3.59 2.56
C PHE A 276 7.01 2.35 3.39
N ALA A 277 7.11 2.52 4.71
CA ALA A 277 7.51 1.44 5.61
C ALA A 277 6.73 1.46 6.95
N GLY A 278 6.82 0.34 7.67
CA GLY A 278 6.29 0.14 9.02
C GLY A 278 7.37 -0.13 10.06
N HIS A 279 7.17 -1.16 10.91
CA HIS A 279 8.12 -1.70 11.88
C HIS A 279 8.42 -0.83 13.11
N LEU A 280 8.42 0.47 12.97
CA LEU A 280 8.71 1.40 14.07
C LEU A 280 7.39 2.01 14.57
N HIS A 281 6.67 1.25 15.37
CA HIS A 281 5.28 1.49 15.77
C HIS A 281 4.99 2.92 16.22
N GLU A 282 5.85 3.48 17.09
CA GLU A 282 5.69 4.82 17.66
C GLU A 282 6.11 5.94 16.68
N ARG A 283 6.67 5.60 15.53
CA ARG A 283 7.21 6.57 14.58
C ARG A 283 6.32 6.69 13.36
N MET A 284 5.80 7.87 13.15
CA MET A 284 5.12 8.27 11.93
C MET A 284 5.79 9.51 11.36
N GLY A 285 6.00 9.55 10.06
CA GLY A 285 6.59 10.69 9.36
C GLY A 285 7.82 10.32 8.53
N ARG A 286 8.61 11.32 8.16
CA ARG A 286 9.82 11.11 7.37
C ARG A 286 10.88 10.36 8.17
N TYR A 287 11.51 9.38 7.52
CA TYR A 287 12.57 8.56 8.10
C TYR A 287 13.91 8.93 7.49
N ASP A 288 14.74 9.65 8.23
CA ASP A 288 16.05 10.14 7.75
C ASP A 288 17.20 9.17 8.04
N ARG A 289 16.92 8.04 8.72
CA ARG A 289 17.90 7.04 9.12
C ARG A 289 17.73 5.76 8.31
N GLY A 290 18.59 5.53 7.32
CA GLY A 290 18.67 4.21 6.66
C GLY A 290 17.91 4.04 5.35
N GLY A 291 17.32 5.09 4.79
CA GLY A 291 16.81 5.08 3.41
C GLY A 291 17.93 5.23 2.38
N PRO A 292 17.68 4.91 1.11
CA PRO A 292 18.58 5.30 0.03
C PRO A 292 18.76 6.82 0.03
N ASP A 293 19.99 7.29 -0.19
CA ASP A 293 20.24 8.70 -0.35
C ASP A 293 19.35 9.22 -1.51
N ASP A 294 18.69 10.36 -1.30
CA ASP A 294 17.79 11.03 -2.23
C ASP A 294 16.38 10.41 -2.45
N ILE A 295 16.08 9.20 -1.99
CA ILE A 295 14.71 8.67 -2.04
C ILE A 295 14.05 8.84 -0.67
N PRO A 296 12.99 9.65 -0.54
CA PRO A 296 12.32 9.85 0.74
C PRO A 296 11.65 8.56 1.23
N VAL A 297 11.84 8.27 2.51
CA VAL A 297 11.19 7.16 3.21
C VAL A 297 10.19 7.71 4.22
N PHE A 298 8.99 7.17 4.24
CA PHE A 298 7.92 7.56 5.16
C PHE A 298 7.46 6.37 5.99
N LEU A 299 7.33 6.57 7.30
CA LEU A 299 6.82 5.59 8.25
C LEU A 299 5.34 5.86 8.51
N SER A 300 4.53 4.81 8.50
CA SER A 300 3.10 4.90 8.75
C SER A 300 2.73 4.85 10.24
N GLY A 301 3.66 4.49 11.11
CA GLY A 301 3.36 4.14 12.49
C GLY A 301 2.66 2.78 12.58
N SER A 302 1.67 2.64 13.45
CA SER A 302 0.96 1.37 13.67
C SER A 302 -0.50 1.56 14.10
N ALA A 303 -1.26 0.47 14.07
CA ALA A 303 -2.63 0.47 14.60
C ALA A 303 -2.65 0.68 16.14
N SER A 304 -1.65 0.13 16.85
CA SER A 304 -1.50 0.33 18.31
C SER A 304 -1.33 1.79 18.68
N GLN A 305 -0.72 2.59 17.81
CA GLN A 305 -0.48 4.03 18.00
C GLN A 305 -1.52 4.93 17.31
N ARG A 306 -2.57 4.35 16.70
CA ARG A 306 -3.63 5.08 15.99
C ARG A 306 -3.12 6.02 14.90
N THR A 307 -2.10 5.58 14.15
CA THR A 307 -1.44 6.39 13.13
C THR A 307 -1.45 5.72 11.77
N TYR A 308 -1.57 6.51 10.70
CA TYR A 308 -1.44 6.07 9.31
C TYR A 308 -1.13 7.26 8.40
N LEU A 309 -0.86 7.00 7.12
CA LEU A 309 -0.58 8.02 6.12
C LEU A 309 -1.73 8.13 5.12
N ILE A 310 -1.97 9.36 4.65
CA ILE A 310 -2.75 9.64 3.45
C ILE A 310 -1.78 10.19 2.41
N VAL A 311 -1.77 9.58 1.23
CA VAL A 311 -0.89 9.96 0.12
C VAL A 311 -1.74 10.47 -1.03
N GLU A 312 -1.45 11.68 -1.48
CA GLU A 312 -2.12 12.34 -2.59
C GLU A 312 -1.14 12.50 -3.77
N HIS A 313 -1.48 11.91 -4.90
CA HIS A 313 -0.78 12.15 -6.17
C HIS A 313 -1.57 13.16 -6.99
N TRP A 314 -0.91 14.25 -7.35
CA TRP A 314 -1.40 15.34 -8.18
C TRP A 314 -0.75 15.25 -9.56
N PRO A 315 -1.37 14.58 -10.54
CA PRO A 315 -0.72 14.27 -11.82
C PRO A 315 -0.36 15.51 -12.64
N ASP A 316 -1.26 16.51 -12.70
CA ASP A 316 -1.07 17.72 -13.50
C ASP A 316 -0.01 18.64 -12.90
N SER A 317 -0.01 18.76 -11.58
CA SER A 317 1.01 19.53 -10.82
C SER A 317 2.30 18.75 -10.64
N LYS A 318 2.35 17.46 -11.01
CA LYS A 318 3.48 16.53 -10.81
C LYS A 318 3.96 16.51 -9.36
N GLN A 319 3.04 16.36 -8.44
CA GLN A 319 3.36 16.35 -7.00
C GLN A 319 2.84 15.10 -6.31
N LEU A 320 3.62 14.61 -5.37
CA LEU A 320 3.19 13.62 -4.39
C LEU A 320 3.23 14.27 -3.01
N LYS A 321 2.09 14.32 -2.32
CA LYS A 321 1.98 14.85 -0.97
C LYS A 321 1.67 13.73 0.01
N VAL A 322 2.38 13.70 1.12
CA VAL A 322 2.23 12.70 2.17
C VAL A 322 1.77 13.39 3.44
N TYR A 323 0.65 12.95 3.96
CA TYR A 323 0.07 13.48 5.20
C TYR A 323 0.11 12.39 6.27
N GLY A 324 0.47 12.78 7.50
CA GLY A 324 0.39 11.96 8.68
C GLY A 324 -0.96 12.14 9.39
N VAL A 325 -1.59 11.05 9.76
CA VAL A 325 -2.81 11.02 10.57
C VAL A 325 -2.47 10.48 11.95
N ARG A 326 -2.86 11.23 12.99
CA ARG A 326 -2.74 10.84 14.40
C ARG A 326 -4.12 10.64 15.00
N GLU A 327 -4.21 9.83 16.05
CA GLU A 327 -5.46 9.55 16.79
C GLU A 327 -6.63 9.15 15.89
N ASN A 328 -6.33 8.48 14.77
CA ASN A 328 -7.33 8.11 13.76
C ASN A 328 -8.20 9.30 13.28
N ALA A 329 -7.66 10.54 13.31
CA ALA A 329 -8.36 11.78 12.96
C ALA A 329 -7.92 12.36 11.59
N PRO A 330 -8.40 11.83 10.44
CA PRO A 330 -7.94 12.25 9.12
C PRO A 330 -8.30 13.71 8.75
N ALA A 331 -9.26 14.31 9.44
CA ALA A 331 -9.57 15.73 9.28
C ALA A 331 -8.43 16.64 9.79
N ASN A 332 -7.62 16.15 10.73
CA ASN A 332 -6.50 16.87 11.35
C ASN A 332 -5.15 16.42 10.78
N ARG A 333 -5.13 15.82 9.58
CA ARG A 333 -3.89 15.34 8.96
C ARG A 333 -2.89 16.45 8.73
N GLU A 334 -1.63 16.18 8.95
CA GLU A 334 -0.50 17.10 8.80
C GLU A 334 0.31 16.77 7.55
N LEU A 335 0.69 17.77 6.74
CA LEU A 335 1.60 17.56 5.62
C LEU A 335 3.01 17.25 6.18
N ILE A 336 3.50 16.03 5.95
CA ILE A 336 4.80 15.57 6.45
C ILE A 336 5.84 15.42 5.33
N GLY A 337 5.42 15.51 4.07
CA GLY A 337 6.32 15.49 2.92
C GLY A 337 5.63 15.90 1.63
N GLN A 338 6.40 16.55 0.77
CA GLN A 338 6.03 16.87 -0.59
C GLN A 338 7.20 16.52 -1.51
N ILE A 339 6.92 15.94 -2.65
CA ILE A 339 7.88 15.50 -3.65
C ILE A 339 7.42 16.05 -4.99
N ASP A 340 8.27 16.79 -5.67
CA ASP A 340 8.08 17.19 -7.06
C ASP A 340 8.60 16.06 -7.96
N LEU A 341 7.77 15.62 -8.92
CA LEU A 341 7.93 14.39 -9.72
C LEU A 341 8.55 14.66 -11.11
#